data_11b940835a4fed434da53b454beaca4f
#
_entry.id   11b940835a4fed434da53b454beaca4f
#
_cell.length_a   1.000
_cell.length_b   1.000
_cell.length_c   1.000
_cell.angle_alpha   90.00
_cell.angle_beta   90.00
_cell.angle_gamma   90.00
#
_symmetry.space_group_name_H-M   'P 1'
#
loop_
_entity.id
_entity.type
_entity.pdbx_description
1 polymer ?
#
loop_
_entity_poly.entity_id
_entity_poly.type
_entity_poly.pdbx_seq_one_letter_code
_entity_poly.pdbx_strand_id
1 'polypeptide(L)'
;MDSARLLVSNAASANSFHRNGHPFSSFAELGKSIALALPQLQDAVLDGEIVCLDRKGRPQFNDLLFKRSQPCFFAFDLLYADGKDFRRDALIERKIELKRFLHRVSSDSRLRYADHVEGSGVALFERVCKIDLEGIVAKYKFGPYGPDGNALSTWYKIRNRNYSQMVGRNELFERDRHKEPVPGWHACELACAEAA
;
A
#
# COMPACT_ATOMS: atom_id res chain seq x y z
N MET A 1 2.43 -9.60 2.03
CA MET A 1 1.89 -8.28 1.71
C MET A 1 0.88 -8.45 0.63
N ASP A 2 -0.33 -8.16 0.94
CA ASP A 2 -1.32 -8.00 -0.10
C ASP A 2 -1.45 -6.50 -0.34
N SER A 3 -0.80 -6.01 -1.42
CA SER A 3 -1.01 -4.65 -1.86
C SER A 3 -2.50 -4.45 -2.13
N ALA A 4 -3.06 -3.37 -1.62
CA ALA A 4 -4.43 -2.99 -1.85
C ALA A 4 -4.50 -2.16 -3.12
N ARG A 5 -5.34 -2.56 -4.09
CA ARG A 5 -5.66 -1.71 -5.23
C ARG A 5 -6.85 -0.84 -4.88
N LEU A 6 -6.72 0.43 -5.13
CA LEU A 6 -7.79 1.40 -4.96
C LEU A 6 -8.29 1.82 -6.34
N LEU A 7 -9.55 1.50 -6.63
CA LEU A 7 -10.25 2.03 -7.79
C LEU A 7 -11.03 3.27 -7.36
N VAL A 8 -10.66 4.42 -7.89
CA VAL A 8 -11.43 5.67 -7.77
C VAL A 8 -12.26 5.81 -9.04
N SER A 9 -13.56 5.93 -8.91
CA SER A 9 -14.47 6.21 -10.04
C SER A 9 -15.40 7.37 -9.70
N ASN A 10 -15.51 8.34 -10.62
CA ASN A 10 -16.45 9.48 -10.60
C ASN A 10 -16.47 10.27 -9.28
N ALA A 11 -15.35 10.81 -8.81
CA ALA A 11 -15.29 11.75 -7.67
C ALA A 11 -16.22 11.47 -6.43
N ALA A 12 -17.16 10.53 -6.58
CA ALA A 12 -18.18 10.21 -5.57
C ALA A 12 -17.96 8.86 -4.88
N SER A 13 -17.17 7.96 -5.46
CA SER A 13 -16.91 6.66 -4.86
C SER A 13 -15.49 6.17 -5.13
N ALA A 14 -14.82 5.71 -4.10
CA ALA A 14 -13.62 4.91 -4.25
C ALA A 14 -13.83 3.57 -3.53
N ASN A 15 -13.56 2.49 -4.25
CA ASN A 15 -13.64 1.15 -3.73
C ASN A 15 -12.24 0.58 -3.60
N SER A 16 -11.89 0.09 -2.43
CA SER A 16 -10.66 -0.65 -2.23
C SER A 16 -10.89 -2.13 -2.53
N PHE A 17 -9.96 -2.71 -3.28
CA PHE A 17 -10.00 -4.10 -3.65
C PHE A 17 -8.73 -4.81 -3.20
N HIS A 18 -8.87 -6.08 -2.79
CA HIS A 18 -7.77 -7.00 -2.77
C HIS A 18 -7.13 -7.09 -4.16
N ARG A 19 -5.84 -7.43 -4.21
CA ARG A 19 -5.14 -7.76 -5.45
C ARG A 19 -5.91 -8.76 -6.34
N ASN A 20 -6.70 -9.64 -5.72
CA ASN A 20 -7.56 -10.62 -6.38
C ASN A 20 -8.95 -10.08 -6.78
N GLY A 21 -9.21 -8.78 -6.69
CA GLY A 21 -10.46 -8.16 -7.12
C GLY A 21 -11.63 -8.21 -6.14
N HIS A 22 -11.43 -8.75 -4.92
CA HIS A 22 -12.49 -8.75 -3.90
C HIS A 22 -12.58 -7.39 -3.19
N PRO A 23 -13.79 -6.80 -3.06
CA PRO A 23 -13.95 -5.51 -2.39
C PRO A 23 -13.68 -5.61 -0.89
N PHE A 24 -12.94 -4.65 -0.35
CA PHE A 24 -12.78 -4.48 1.09
C PHE A 24 -13.94 -3.69 1.68
N SER A 25 -15.03 -4.33 2.03
CA SER A 25 -16.17 -3.67 2.70
C SER A 25 -15.77 -2.98 4.02
N SER A 26 -14.73 -3.48 4.67
CA SER A 26 -14.20 -2.93 5.94
C SER A 26 -13.62 -1.52 5.82
N PHE A 27 -13.27 -1.05 4.61
CA PHE A 27 -12.60 0.23 4.37
C PHE A 27 -13.43 1.20 3.52
N ALA A 28 -14.76 1.04 3.48
CA ALA A 28 -15.65 1.90 2.69
C ALA A 28 -15.50 3.40 3.04
N GLU A 29 -15.37 3.73 4.34
CA GLU A 29 -15.16 5.12 4.78
C GLU A 29 -13.79 5.69 4.36
N LEU A 30 -12.75 4.85 4.30
CA LEU A 30 -11.47 5.25 3.74
C LEU A 30 -11.63 5.56 2.24
N GLY A 31 -12.31 4.69 1.50
CA GLY A 31 -12.59 4.90 0.07
C GLY A 31 -13.30 6.23 -0.18
N LYS A 32 -14.37 6.54 0.54
CA LYS A 32 -15.07 7.84 0.43
C LYS A 32 -14.14 9.02 0.70
N SER A 33 -13.32 8.94 1.76
CA SER A 33 -12.36 9.99 2.10
C SER A 33 -11.35 10.23 0.99
N ILE A 34 -10.90 9.15 0.32
CA ILE A 34 -9.95 9.23 -0.79
C ILE A 34 -10.59 9.82 -2.05
N ALA A 35 -11.82 9.40 -2.38
CA ALA A 35 -12.54 9.97 -3.52
C ALA A 35 -12.70 11.49 -3.38
N LEU A 36 -13.04 11.97 -2.18
CA LEU A 36 -13.14 13.40 -1.88
C LEU A 36 -11.80 14.14 -1.98
N ALA A 37 -10.68 13.45 -1.77
CA ALA A 37 -9.34 14.04 -1.87
C ALA A 37 -8.85 14.18 -3.32
N LEU A 38 -9.50 13.52 -4.28
CA LEU A 38 -9.13 13.48 -5.70
C LEU A 38 -10.26 13.95 -6.62
N PRO A 39 -10.87 15.14 -6.40
CA PRO A 39 -12.03 15.58 -7.17
C PRO A 39 -11.73 15.83 -8.66
N GLN A 40 -10.45 15.95 -9.01
CA GLN A 40 -9.99 16.18 -10.39
C GLN A 40 -9.86 14.89 -11.21
N LEU A 41 -9.90 13.71 -10.57
CA LEU A 41 -9.81 12.44 -11.28
C LEU A 41 -11.20 11.85 -11.51
N GLN A 42 -11.50 11.47 -12.75
CA GLN A 42 -12.73 10.74 -13.06
C GLN A 42 -12.58 9.27 -12.73
N ASP A 43 -11.49 8.67 -13.21
CA ASP A 43 -11.16 7.26 -12.96
C ASP A 43 -9.67 7.11 -12.66
N ALA A 44 -9.33 6.37 -11.62
CA ALA A 44 -7.94 6.03 -11.34
C ALA A 44 -7.83 4.66 -10.65
N VAL A 45 -6.74 3.95 -10.94
CA VAL A 45 -6.34 2.74 -10.23
C VAL A 45 -4.97 3.01 -9.61
N LEU A 46 -4.95 3.08 -8.28
CA LEU A 46 -3.75 3.23 -7.48
C LEU A 46 -3.38 1.89 -6.84
N ASP A 47 -2.09 1.57 -6.82
CA ASP A 47 -1.56 0.49 -5.98
C ASP A 47 -0.93 1.09 -4.73
N GLY A 48 -1.18 0.47 -3.58
CA GLY A 48 -0.77 1.04 -2.31
C GLY A 48 -1.00 0.09 -1.15
N GLU A 49 -0.88 0.63 0.04
CA GLU A 49 -1.06 -0.10 1.27
C GLU A 49 -1.97 0.66 2.26
N ILE A 50 -2.87 -0.09 2.91
CA ILE A 50 -3.70 0.45 3.99
C ILE A 50 -2.98 0.23 5.31
N VAL A 51 -2.73 1.31 6.05
CA VAL A 51 -2.02 1.28 7.33
C VAL A 51 -2.73 2.13 8.38
N CYS A 52 -2.62 1.72 9.64
CA CYS A 52 -2.87 2.59 10.77
C CYS A 52 -1.55 3.12 11.31
N LEU A 53 -1.49 4.39 11.68
CA LEU A 53 -0.29 5.03 12.20
C LEU A 53 -0.47 5.42 13.66
N ASP A 54 0.60 5.25 14.47
CA ASP A 54 0.65 5.85 15.80
C ASP A 54 0.91 7.36 15.74
N ARG A 55 0.92 8.02 16.91
CA ARG A 55 1.18 9.48 17.01
C ARG A 55 2.59 9.89 16.52
N LYS A 56 3.49 8.95 16.37
CA LYS A 56 4.85 9.14 15.84
C LYS A 56 4.95 8.80 14.35
N GLY A 57 3.83 8.47 13.70
CA GLY A 57 3.78 8.08 12.28
C GLY A 57 4.28 6.68 11.99
N ARG A 58 4.39 5.78 12.99
CA ARG A 58 4.82 4.40 12.78
C ARG A 58 3.61 3.51 12.54
N PRO A 59 3.69 2.58 11.57
CA PRO A 59 2.64 1.61 11.29
C PRO A 59 2.33 0.72 12.50
N GLN A 60 1.04 0.49 12.70
CA GLN A 60 0.50 -0.32 13.78
C GLN A 60 -0.40 -1.40 13.21
N PHE A 61 0.13 -2.59 13.04
CA PHE A 61 -0.60 -3.72 12.47
C PHE A 61 -1.82 -4.10 13.32
N ASN A 62 -1.65 -4.18 14.64
CA ASN A 62 -2.74 -4.54 15.54
C ASN A 62 -3.90 -3.53 15.51
N ASP A 63 -3.60 -2.24 15.34
CA ASP A 63 -4.63 -1.21 15.23
C ASP A 63 -5.43 -1.34 13.94
N LEU A 64 -4.77 -1.74 12.84
CA LEU A 64 -5.45 -2.05 11.59
C LEU A 64 -6.34 -3.29 11.72
N LEU A 65 -5.80 -4.38 12.26
CA LEU A 65 -6.51 -5.65 12.41
C LEU A 65 -7.74 -5.52 13.32
N PHE A 66 -7.59 -4.85 14.46
CA PHE A 66 -8.65 -4.68 15.45
C PHE A 66 -9.47 -3.39 15.26
N LYS A 67 -9.27 -2.64 14.17
CA LYS A 67 -9.97 -1.39 13.83
C LYS A 67 -9.93 -0.35 14.97
N ARG A 68 -8.78 -0.22 15.64
CA ARG A 68 -8.60 0.66 16.81
C ARG A 68 -8.32 2.10 16.43
N SER A 69 -7.83 2.35 15.23
CA SER A 69 -7.52 3.68 14.72
C SER A 69 -7.97 3.85 13.27
N GLN A 70 -8.01 5.09 12.80
CA GLN A 70 -8.40 5.38 11.42
C GLN A 70 -7.28 5.01 10.44
N PRO A 71 -7.54 4.16 9.43
CA PRO A 71 -6.56 3.79 8.45
C PRO A 71 -6.29 4.91 7.45
N CYS A 72 -5.05 4.93 6.93
CA CYS A 72 -4.62 5.73 5.78
C CYS A 72 -4.25 4.81 4.63
N PHE A 73 -4.31 5.32 3.39
CA PHE A 73 -3.82 4.63 2.20
C PHE A 73 -2.54 5.31 1.70
N PHE A 74 -1.46 4.57 1.65
CA PHE A 74 -0.19 5.01 1.07
C PHE A 74 -0.09 4.51 -0.36
N ALA A 75 -0.30 5.40 -1.33
CA ALA A 75 -0.16 5.08 -2.74
C ALA A 75 1.32 5.08 -3.13
N PHE A 76 1.78 3.97 -3.69
CA PHE A 76 3.15 3.83 -4.17
C PHE A 76 3.24 3.62 -5.70
N ASP A 77 2.14 3.31 -6.38
CA ASP A 77 2.13 3.15 -7.83
C ASP A 77 0.81 3.64 -8.44
N LEU A 78 0.87 4.05 -9.72
CA LEU A 78 -0.26 4.47 -10.53
C LEU A 78 -0.40 3.52 -11.71
N LEU A 79 -1.54 2.85 -11.82
CA LEU A 79 -1.75 1.85 -12.87
C LEU A 79 -2.62 2.37 -14.01
N TYR A 80 -3.56 3.26 -13.69
CA TYR A 80 -4.48 3.84 -14.65
C TYR A 80 -4.98 5.20 -14.14
N ALA A 81 -5.18 6.18 -15.03
CA ALA A 81 -5.85 7.43 -14.71
C ALA A 81 -6.45 8.05 -15.99
N ASP A 82 -7.71 8.50 -15.90
CA ASP A 82 -8.41 9.29 -16.91
C ASP A 82 -8.25 8.76 -18.35
N GLY A 83 -8.44 7.45 -18.55
CA GLY A 83 -8.36 6.80 -19.85
C GLY A 83 -6.96 6.29 -20.24
N LYS A 84 -5.90 6.60 -19.47
CA LYS A 84 -4.54 6.16 -19.76
C LYS A 84 -4.12 4.98 -18.87
N ASP A 85 -3.65 3.89 -19.50
CA ASP A 85 -3.04 2.74 -18.84
C ASP A 85 -1.53 2.95 -18.71
N PHE A 86 -1.03 3.04 -17.49
CA PHE A 86 0.39 3.26 -17.17
C PHE A 86 1.17 1.97 -16.91
N ARG A 87 0.53 0.81 -16.89
CA ARG A 87 1.19 -0.45 -16.46
C ARG A 87 2.39 -0.83 -17.31
N ARG A 88 2.46 -0.37 -18.57
CA ARG A 88 3.58 -0.63 -19.46
C ARG A 88 4.71 0.41 -19.34
N ASP A 89 4.43 1.55 -18.71
CA ASP A 89 5.41 2.61 -18.50
C ASP A 89 6.43 2.19 -17.44
N ALA A 90 7.62 2.79 -17.44
CA ALA A 90 8.63 2.57 -16.41
C ALA A 90 8.11 3.01 -15.03
N LEU A 91 8.52 2.33 -13.94
CA LEU A 91 8.10 2.68 -12.59
C LEU A 91 8.38 4.15 -12.26
N ILE A 92 9.54 4.68 -12.66
CA ILE A 92 9.90 6.07 -12.38
C ILE A 92 8.91 7.05 -13.04
N GLU A 93 8.43 6.77 -14.23
CA GLU A 93 7.43 7.59 -14.93
C GLU A 93 6.08 7.52 -14.21
N ARG A 94 5.67 6.32 -13.82
CA ARG A 94 4.44 6.12 -13.05
C ARG A 94 4.49 6.85 -11.70
N LYS A 95 5.64 6.86 -11.03
CA LYS A 95 5.84 7.60 -9.77
C LYS A 95 5.81 9.12 -9.97
N ILE A 96 6.36 9.64 -11.05
CA ILE A 96 6.26 11.07 -11.39
C ILE A 96 4.79 11.47 -11.57
N GLU A 97 4.04 10.69 -12.33
CA GLU A 97 2.60 10.96 -12.55
C GLU A 97 1.80 10.82 -11.25
N LEU A 98 2.03 9.77 -10.46
CA LEU A 98 1.40 9.60 -9.16
C LEU A 98 1.65 10.82 -8.25
N LYS A 99 2.90 11.28 -8.18
CA LYS A 99 3.27 12.47 -7.39
C LYS A 99 2.57 13.72 -7.90
N ARG A 100 2.44 13.87 -9.22
CA ARG A 100 1.71 15.00 -9.86
C ARG A 100 0.23 14.98 -9.47
N PHE A 101 -0.43 13.82 -9.51
CA PHE A 101 -1.83 13.69 -9.10
C PHE A 101 -2.04 13.96 -7.61
N LEU A 102 -1.12 13.52 -6.77
CA LEU A 102 -1.23 13.67 -5.32
C LEU A 102 -0.70 15.01 -4.79
N HIS A 103 -0.06 15.83 -5.62
CA HIS A 103 0.53 17.11 -5.18
C HIS A 103 -0.48 18.07 -4.52
N ARG A 104 -1.75 18.03 -4.92
CA ARG A 104 -2.81 18.89 -4.39
C ARG A 104 -3.59 18.27 -3.22
N VAL A 105 -3.28 17.04 -2.86
CA VAL A 105 -3.90 16.35 -1.74
C VAL A 105 -3.37 16.94 -0.45
N SER A 106 -4.28 17.32 0.48
CA SER A 106 -3.91 17.88 1.78
C SER A 106 -3.04 16.88 2.56
N SER A 107 -2.08 17.40 3.33
CA SER A 107 -1.26 16.61 4.27
C SER A 107 -2.08 15.86 5.32
N ASP A 108 -3.28 16.37 5.64
CA ASP A 108 -4.21 15.76 6.61
C ASP A 108 -5.10 14.69 5.98
N SER A 109 -5.00 14.52 4.65
CA SER A 109 -5.74 13.49 3.93
C SER A 109 -5.34 12.09 4.40
N ARG A 110 -6.29 11.19 4.32
CA ARG A 110 -6.05 9.74 4.51
C ARG A 110 -5.42 9.07 3.29
N LEU A 111 -5.30 9.78 2.17
CA LEU A 111 -4.53 9.39 1.00
C LEU A 111 -3.16 10.07 1.06
N ARG A 112 -2.11 9.29 0.99
CA ARG A 112 -0.72 9.77 1.08
C ARG A 112 0.13 9.16 -0.02
N TYR A 113 1.11 9.93 -0.48
CA TYR A 113 2.14 9.42 -1.38
C TYR A 113 3.18 8.65 -0.57
N ALA A 114 3.49 7.42 -1.00
CA ALA A 114 4.63 6.68 -0.48
C ALA A 114 5.89 7.10 -1.25
N ASP A 115 6.78 7.84 -0.59
CA ASP A 115 8.05 8.26 -1.18
C ASP A 115 9.02 7.08 -1.31
N HIS A 116 10.12 7.26 -2.05
CA HIS A 116 11.11 6.23 -2.31
C HIS A 116 12.53 6.79 -2.22
N VAL A 117 13.47 5.90 -2.01
CA VAL A 117 14.91 6.22 -1.98
C VAL A 117 15.60 5.48 -3.10
N GLU A 118 16.35 6.21 -3.93
CA GLU A 118 17.15 5.64 -5.02
C GLU A 118 18.59 5.39 -4.61
N GLY A 119 19.16 4.27 -5.06
CA GLY A 119 20.59 3.98 -4.93
C GLY A 119 21.11 3.64 -3.53
N SER A 120 20.32 3.85 -2.48
CA SER A 120 20.75 3.70 -1.08
C SER A 120 19.93 2.63 -0.31
N GLY A 121 19.54 1.55 -0.98
CA GLY A 121 18.67 0.51 -0.41
C GLY A 121 19.23 -0.13 0.87
N VAL A 122 20.54 -0.35 0.96
CA VAL A 122 21.18 -0.93 2.16
C VAL A 122 21.02 0.00 3.37
N ALA A 123 21.37 1.28 3.20
CA ALA A 123 21.25 2.28 4.27
C ALA A 123 19.78 2.48 4.70
N LEU A 124 18.86 2.46 3.73
CA LEU A 124 17.42 2.51 4.00
C LEU A 124 17.00 1.28 4.83
N PHE A 125 17.40 0.08 4.43
CA PHE A 125 17.06 -1.16 5.16
C PHE A 125 17.60 -1.14 6.59
N GLU A 126 18.85 -0.72 6.79
CA GLU A 126 19.42 -0.57 8.15
C GLU A 126 18.60 0.42 9.00
N ARG A 127 18.17 1.54 8.40
CA ARG A 127 17.34 2.52 9.10
C ARG A 127 15.98 1.95 9.46
N VAL A 128 15.34 1.25 8.54
CA VAL A 128 14.06 0.56 8.72
C VAL A 128 14.14 -0.45 9.87
N CYS A 129 15.22 -1.26 9.94
CA CYS A 129 15.45 -2.18 11.05
C CYS A 129 15.62 -1.47 12.40
N LYS A 130 16.38 -0.35 12.43
CA LYS A 130 16.61 0.44 13.66
C LYS A 130 15.33 1.06 14.24
N ILE A 131 14.35 1.38 13.40
CA ILE A 131 13.07 1.93 13.84
C ILE A 131 11.96 0.88 13.94
N ASP A 132 12.35 -0.40 13.90
CA ASP A 132 11.46 -1.56 14.05
C ASP A 132 10.31 -1.58 13.04
N LEU A 133 10.64 -1.51 11.75
CA LEU A 133 9.71 -1.74 10.66
C LEU A 133 9.96 -3.11 10.01
N GLU A 134 8.95 -3.63 9.30
CA GLU A 134 8.97 -4.99 8.74
C GLU A 134 10.05 -5.22 7.69
N GLY A 135 10.38 -4.19 6.89
CA GLY A 135 11.36 -4.29 5.82
C GLY A 135 11.16 -3.24 4.73
N ILE A 136 11.72 -3.53 3.58
CA ILE A 136 11.59 -2.68 2.38
C ILE A 136 11.17 -3.51 1.18
N VAL A 137 10.63 -2.83 0.16
CA VAL A 137 10.41 -3.40 -1.17
C VAL A 137 11.33 -2.69 -2.16
N ALA A 138 12.30 -3.42 -2.68
CA ALA A 138 13.15 -2.92 -3.76
C ALA A 138 12.48 -3.16 -5.10
N LYS A 139 12.42 -2.15 -5.95
CA LYS A 139 11.77 -2.21 -7.26
C LYS A 139 12.73 -1.75 -8.36
N TYR A 140 12.67 -2.40 -9.53
CA TYR A 140 13.42 -1.96 -10.69
C TYR A 140 12.76 -0.72 -11.31
N LYS A 141 13.42 0.43 -11.25
CA LYS A 141 12.82 1.72 -11.60
C LYS A 141 12.45 1.89 -13.07
N PHE A 142 13.08 1.14 -13.96
CA PHE A 142 12.78 1.15 -15.40
C PHE A 142 11.85 0.02 -15.84
N GLY A 143 11.36 -0.79 -14.88
CA GLY A 143 10.48 -1.91 -15.17
C GLY A 143 9.02 -1.51 -15.32
N PRO A 144 8.26 -2.24 -16.16
CA PRO A 144 6.81 -2.13 -16.20
C PRO A 144 6.19 -2.65 -14.91
N TYR A 145 4.89 -2.42 -14.72
CA TYR A 145 4.14 -3.00 -13.62
C TYR A 145 3.98 -4.51 -13.83
N GLY A 146 4.57 -5.29 -12.96
CA GLY A 146 4.52 -6.75 -13.01
C GLY A 146 4.75 -7.37 -11.64
N PRO A 147 3.74 -7.33 -10.74
CA PRO A 147 3.88 -7.86 -9.39
C PRO A 147 3.81 -9.39 -9.31
N ASP A 148 3.45 -10.07 -10.39
CA ASP A 148 2.97 -11.45 -10.33
C ASP A 148 4.01 -12.46 -10.77
N GLY A 149 5.06 -12.68 -9.97
CA GLY A 149 5.77 -13.96 -9.92
C GLY A 149 6.29 -14.59 -11.23
N ASN A 150 6.14 -13.92 -12.35
CA ASN A 150 6.78 -14.33 -13.59
C ASN A 150 8.29 -14.18 -13.45
N ALA A 151 9.07 -14.95 -14.16
CA ALA A 151 10.53 -15.02 -14.14
C ALA A 151 11.27 -13.67 -14.27
N LEU A 152 10.55 -12.58 -14.46
CA LEU A 152 10.97 -11.19 -14.54
C LEU A 152 10.38 -10.34 -13.40
N SER A 153 10.25 -10.92 -12.19
CA SER A 153 9.82 -10.10 -11.04
C SER A 153 10.74 -8.90 -10.89
N THR A 154 10.17 -7.69 -11.02
CA THR A 154 10.86 -6.42 -10.84
C THR A 154 10.80 -5.93 -9.40
N TRP A 155 10.22 -6.70 -8.48
CA TRP A 155 10.00 -6.37 -7.08
C TRP A 155 10.60 -7.41 -6.16
N TYR A 156 11.38 -6.95 -5.17
CA TYR A 156 12.03 -7.79 -4.17
C TYR A 156 11.68 -7.32 -2.77
N LYS A 157 11.03 -8.18 -2.01
CA LYS A 157 10.73 -7.93 -0.60
C LYS A 157 11.91 -8.33 0.28
N ILE A 158 12.46 -7.38 1.03
CA ILE A 158 13.60 -7.56 1.93
C ILE A 158 13.08 -7.34 3.36
N ARG A 159 12.99 -8.43 4.13
CA ARG A 159 12.36 -8.43 5.46
C ARG A 159 13.36 -8.21 6.58
N ASN A 160 12.97 -7.43 7.58
CA ASN A 160 13.62 -7.35 8.86
C ASN A 160 13.26 -8.61 9.70
N ARG A 161 14.23 -9.49 9.93
CA ARG A 161 14.01 -10.74 10.68
C ARG A 161 13.69 -10.51 12.15
N ASN A 162 14.04 -9.34 12.68
CA ASN A 162 13.87 -8.97 14.10
C ASN A 162 12.67 -8.04 14.33
N TYR A 163 11.76 -7.95 13.35
CA TYR A 163 10.59 -7.10 13.47
C TYR A 163 9.67 -7.56 14.61
N SER A 164 9.47 -6.68 15.62
CA SER A 164 8.80 -7.04 16.88
C SER A 164 7.33 -7.46 16.70
N GLN A 165 6.61 -6.88 15.75
CA GLN A 165 5.20 -7.20 15.51
C GLN A 165 4.97 -8.49 14.70
N MET A 166 6.04 -9.23 14.35
CA MET A 166 5.91 -10.58 13.80
C MET A 166 5.60 -11.63 14.85
N VAL A 167 5.97 -11.39 16.09
CA VAL A 167 5.73 -12.32 17.20
C VAL A 167 4.22 -12.44 17.47
N GLY A 168 3.70 -13.65 17.47
CA GLY A 168 2.27 -13.93 17.71
C GLY A 168 1.35 -13.72 16.50
N ARG A 169 1.86 -13.27 15.36
CA ARG A 169 1.06 -12.99 14.16
C ARG A 169 0.34 -14.24 13.64
N ASN A 170 1.02 -15.38 13.59
CA ASN A 170 0.44 -16.65 13.16
C ASN A 170 -0.70 -17.11 14.09
N GLU A 171 -0.54 -16.93 15.39
CA GLU A 171 -1.55 -17.29 16.39
C GLU A 171 -2.81 -16.40 16.29
N LEU A 172 -2.66 -15.12 15.97
CA LEU A 172 -3.79 -14.20 15.79
C LEU A 172 -4.62 -14.60 14.56
N PHE A 173 -3.97 -14.99 13.47
CA PHE A 173 -4.67 -15.45 12.26
C PHE A 173 -5.34 -16.82 12.43
N GLU A 174 -4.78 -17.70 13.25
CA GLU A 174 -5.41 -18.98 13.57
C GLU A 174 -6.66 -18.78 14.43
N ARG A 175 -6.65 -17.86 15.38
CA ARG A 175 -7.84 -17.51 16.20
C ARG A 175 -8.98 -16.91 15.38
N ASP A 176 -8.68 -16.07 14.40
CA ASP A 176 -9.73 -15.47 13.55
C ASP A 176 -10.29 -16.47 12.53
N ARG A 177 -9.49 -17.40 12.02
CA ARG A 177 -9.98 -18.49 11.14
C ARG A 177 -10.99 -19.40 11.80
N HIS A 178 -10.98 -19.53 13.12
CA HIS A 178 -11.94 -20.34 13.85
C HIS A 178 -13.24 -19.61 14.20
N LYS A 179 -13.32 -18.28 14.00
CA LYS A 179 -14.49 -17.49 14.37
C LYS A 179 -15.46 -17.20 13.23
N GLU A 180 -15.00 -17.20 11.97
CA GLU A 180 -15.86 -17.07 10.80
C GLU A 180 -15.25 -17.79 9.59
N PRO A 181 -16.06 -18.53 8.79
CA PRO A 181 -15.60 -19.04 7.50
C PRO A 181 -15.63 -17.88 6.48
N VAL A 182 -14.65 -16.99 6.55
CA VAL A 182 -14.43 -15.99 5.49
C VAL A 182 -13.32 -16.51 4.60
N PRO A 183 -13.58 -16.85 3.33
CA PRO A 183 -12.53 -17.31 2.42
C PRO A 183 -11.56 -16.16 2.18
N GLY A 184 -10.27 -16.36 2.50
CA GLY A 184 -9.18 -15.64 1.88
C GLY A 184 -8.53 -14.48 2.64
N TRP A 185 -8.45 -14.49 3.96
CA TRP A 185 -7.58 -13.55 4.68
C TRP A 185 -6.15 -14.09 4.78
N HIS A 186 -5.28 -13.67 3.88
CA HIS A 186 -3.85 -13.75 4.09
C HIS A 186 -3.33 -12.44 4.66
N ALA A 187 -2.47 -12.56 5.65
CA ALA A 187 -1.91 -11.46 6.42
C ALA A 187 -1.43 -10.29 5.56
N CYS A 188 -1.95 -9.11 5.83
CA CYS A 188 -1.40 -7.86 5.34
C CYS A 188 -0.04 -7.64 6.01
N GLU A 189 1.03 -7.83 5.29
CA GLU A 189 2.39 -7.58 5.75
C GLU A 189 2.80 -6.16 5.35
N LEU A 190 3.10 -5.33 6.34
CA LEU A 190 3.47 -3.93 6.16
C LEU A 190 4.91 -3.77 5.69
N ALA A 191 5.14 -3.29 4.49
CA ALA A 191 6.40 -2.69 4.11
C ALA A 191 6.27 -1.16 4.13
N CYS A 192 7.09 -0.51 4.91
CA CYS A 192 7.02 0.94 5.09
C CYS A 192 8.06 1.72 4.29
N ALA A 193 8.75 1.09 3.35
CA ALA A 193 9.74 1.79 2.55
C ALA A 193 9.91 1.11 1.20
N GLU A 194 9.87 1.88 0.13
CA GLU A 194 10.29 1.47 -1.19
C GLU A 194 11.73 1.91 -1.44
N ALA A 195 12.56 0.99 -1.92
CA ALA A 195 13.85 1.32 -2.53
C ALA A 195 13.79 0.90 -4.01
N ALA A 196 14.17 1.78 -4.92
CA ALA A 196 14.22 1.54 -6.36
C ALA A 196 15.66 1.56 -6.86
#